data_c15e438bd3730778d5e232b0d4f34991
#
_entry.id   c15e438bd3730778d5e232b0d4f34991
#
_cell.length_a   1.000
_cell.length_b   1.000
_cell.length_c   1.000
_cell.angle_alpha   90.00
_cell.angle_beta   90.00
_cell.angle_gamma   90.00
#
_symmetry.space_group_name_H-M   'P 1'
#
loop_
_entity.id
_entity.type
_entity.pdbx_description
1 polymer ?
#
loop_
_entity_poly.entity_id
_entity_poly.type
_entity_poly.pdbx_seq_one_letter_code
_entity_poly.pdbx_strand_id
1 'polypeptide(L)'
;TGGMQHFFTIALPLVMSNFFCHMSGQYLMQTACSAKSEKAIRHTVWWVGPVNCIVAATSAVVALVANTMPAYEHLDAKTQTMAMLVGELPHWLVIVFLIAFTVGILSTFASFVMSSATTITVDFVALYRPNMTGTEKNRYIRIGLVVSAAIIAILAQFLPTVIILFQWLFAQMLPIIFFLIIGLFWKRNTGLAVATMALTWIVTNVWTFTSLPAVLGMENINMIWIILAITLIMQI
;
A
#
# COMPACT_ATOMS: atom_id res chain seq x y z
N THR A 1 29.71 -4.83 -7.13
CA THR A 1 29.45 -3.62 -6.32
C THR A 1 28.04 -3.04 -6.55
N GLY A 2 27.43 -3.24 -7.72
CA GLY A 2 26.08 -2.73 -8.00
C GLY A 2 24.95 -3.35 -7.16
N GLY A 3 25.05 -4.61 -6.79
CA GLY A 3 24.00 -5.30 -6.04
C GLY A 3 23.74 -4.72 -4.64
N MET A 4 24.79 -4.32 -3.93
CA MET A 4 24.65 -3.70 -2.60
C MET A 4 24.01 -2.30 -2.70
N GLN A 5 24.36 -1.54 -3.70
CA GLN A 5 23.74 -0.23 -3.94
C GLN A 5 22.25 -0.38 -4.24
N HIS A 6 21.85 -1.29 -5.13
CA HIS A 6 20.44 -1.57 -5.43
C HIS A 6 19.68 -2.08 -4.20
N PHE A 7 20.33 -2.84 -3.33
CA PHE A 7 19.72 -3.27 -2.09
C PHE A 7 19.30 -2.08 -1.21
N PHE A 8 20.19 -1.12 -0.96
CA PHE A 8 19.89 0.03 -0.11
C PHE A 8 19.03 1.10 -0.78
N THR A 9 19.10 1.25 -2.10
CA THR A 9 18.34 2.29 -2.82
C THR A 9 16.93 1.84 -3.21
N ILE A 10 16.68 0.55 -3.41
CA ILE A 10 15.42 0.04 -3.91
C ILE A 10 14.84 -1.04 -2.99
N ALA A 11 15.57 -2.15 -2.77
CA ALA A 11 14.98 -3.31 -2.12
C ALA A 11 14.65 -3.06 -0.64
N LEU A 12 15.59 -2.56 0.14
CA LEU A 12 15.38 -2.30 1.57
C LEU A 12 14.30 -1.23 1.83
N PRO A 13 14.26 -0.06 1.13
CA PRO A 13 13.17 0.88 1.24
C PRO A 13 11.79 0.28 0.93
N LEU A 14 11.68 -0.53 -0.11
CA LEU A 14 10.43 -1.20 -0.46
C LEU A 14 9.98 -2.20 0.61
N VAL A 15 10.89 -2.99 1.16
CA VAL A 15 10.60 -3.94 2.24
C VAL A 15 10.15 -3.20 3.50
N MET A 16 10.88 -2.17 3.91
CA MET A 16 10.54 -1.37 5.09
C MET A 16 9.20 -0.66 4.92
N SER A 17 8.98 -0.01 3.80
CA SER A 17 7.74 0.71 3.54
C SER A 17 6.53 -0.21 3.48
N ASN A 18 6.67 -1.38 2.86
CA ASN A 18 5.62 -2.39 2.81
C ASN A 18 5.28 -2.90 4.23
N PHE A 19 6.30 -3.21 5.04
CA PHE A 19 6.13 -3.63 6.43
C PHE A 19 5.39 -2.56 7.25
N PHE A 20 5.84 -1.31 7.22
CA PHE A 20 5.22 -0.22 7.97
C PHE A 20 3.81 0.13 7.47
N CYS A 21 3.58 0.09 6.17
CA CYS A 21 2.25 0.30 5.59
C CYS A 21 1.23 -0.73 6.09
N HIS A 22 1.60 -2.00 6.10
CA HIS A 22 0.70 -3.05 6.59
C HIS A 22 0.41 -2.91 8.08
N MET A 23 1.39 -2.52 8.89
CA MET A 23 1.17 -2.30 10.32
C MET A 23 0.28 -1.09 10.63
N SER A 24 0.25 -0.07 9.78
CA SER A 24 -0.59 1.13 9.93
C SER A 24 -1.91 1.06 9.17
N GLY A 25 -2.13 0.01 8.38
CA GLY A 25 -3.30 -0.14 7.51
C GLY A 25 -4.60 -0.32 8.27
N GLN A 26 -5.53 0.64 8.16
CA GLN A 26 -6.84 0.58 8.80
C GLN A 26 -7.65 -0.66 8.39
N TYR A 27 -7.53 -1.12 7.16
CA TYR A 27 -8.21 -2.33 6.68
C TYR A 27 -7.82 -3.59 7.45
N LEU A 28 -6.54 -3.70 7.88
CA LEU A 28 -6.08 -4.81 8.73
C LEU A 28 -6.67 -4.71 10.14
N MET A 29 -6.71 -3.49 10.71
CA MET A 29 -7.30 -3.27 12.02
C MET A 29 -8.80 -3.58 12.02
N GLN A 30 -9.53 -3.18 11.00
CA GLN A 30 -10.95 -3.52 10.85
C GLN A 30 -11.17 -5.03 10.74
N THR A 31 -10.33 -5.73 9.98
CA THR A 31 -10.38 -7.19 9.86
C THR A 31 -10.07 -7.87 11.20
N ALA A 32 -9.06 -7.40 11.93
CA ALA A 32 -8.72 -7.90 13.25
C ALA A 32 -9.87 -7.69 14.26
N CYS A 33 -10.48 -6.49 14.27
CA CYS A 33 -11.64 -6.21 15.14
C CYS A 33 -12.89 -7.04 14.80
N SER A 34 -13.00 -7.54 13.57
CA SER A 34 -14.09 -8.41 13.12
C SER A 34 -13.86 -9.89 13.41
N ALA A 35 -12.69 -10.27 13.92
CA ALA A 35 -12.34 -11.66 14.18
C ALA A 35 -13.10 -12.20 15.40
N LYS A 36 -13.46 -13.49 15.35
CA LYS A 36 -14.22 -14.18 16.42
C LYS A 36 -13.46 -14.31 17.73
N SER A 37 -12.13 -14.29 17.70
CA SER A 37 -11.30 -14.45 18.91
C SER A 37 -9.86 -14.00 18.66
N GLU A 38 -9.15 -13.64 19.72
CA GLU A 38 -7.72 -13.33 19.69
C GLU A 38 -6.88 -14.50 19.18
N LYS A 39 -7.26 -15.73 19.51
CA LYS A 39 -6.58 -16.93 19.00
C LYS A 39 -6.67 -17.04 17.48
N ALA A 40 -7.81 -16.67 16.89
CA ALA A 40 -7.98 -16.64 15.44
C ALA A 40 -7.06 -15.60 14.79
N ILE A 41 -6.93 -14.41 15.38
CA ILE A 41 -6.02 -13.36 14.90
C ILE A 41 -4.57 -13.85 14.93
N ARG A 42 -4.12 -14.39 16.06
CA ARG A 42 -2.76 -14.94 16.19
C ARG A 42 -2.47 -16.03 15.17
N HIS A 43 -3.40 -16.96 15.01
CA HIS A 43 -3.24 -18.07 14.07
C HIS A 43 -3.13 -17.54 12.61
N THR A 44 -3.99 -16.59 12.25
CA THR A 44 -3.95 -15.96 10.92
C THR A 44 -2.62 -15.24 10.66
N VAL A 45 -2.13 -14.46 11.60
CA VAL A 45 -0.85 -13.74 11.47
C VAL A 45 0.31 -14.70 11.23
N TRP A 46 0.36 -15.81 11.96
CA TRP A 46 1.42 -16.84 11.79
C TRP A 46 1.38 -17.52 10.43
N TRP A 47 0.22 -17.73 9.83
CA TRP A 47 0.09 -18.41 8.55
C TRP A 47 0.18 -17.47 7.34
N VAL A 48 -0.30 -16.24 7.48
CA VAL A 48 -0.29 -15.26 6.37
C VAL A 48 1.14 -14.94 5.91
N GLY A 49 2.09 -14.83 6.84
CA GLY A 49 3.49 -14.54 6.52
C GLY A 49 4.11 -15.59 5.59
N PRO A 50 4.18 -16.88 5.97
CA PRO A 50 4.71 -17.93 5.12
C PRO A 50 3.99 -18.09 3.77
N VAL A 51 2.66 -18.01 3.77
CA VAL A 51 1.88 -18.11 2.53
C VAL A 51 2.22 -16.96 1.58
N ASN A 52 2.25 -15.73 2.06
CA ASN A 52 2.64 -14.58 1.23
C ASN A 52 4.09 -14.69 0.72
N CYS A 53 5.00 -15.20 1.53
CA CYS A 53 6.39 -15.42 1.12
C CYS A 53 6.48 -16.43 -0.04
N ILE A 54 5.74 -17.53 0.03
CA ILE A 54 5.70 -18.54 -1.05
C ILE A 54 5.12 -17.93 -2.33
N VAL A 55 4.00 -17.19 -2.23
CA VAL A 55 3.37 -16.54 -3.39
C VAL A 55 4.30 -15.50 -4.01
N ALA A 56 4.95 -14.68 -3.19
CA ALA A 56 5.91 -13.68 -3.68
C ALA A 56 7.13 -14.33 -4.35
N ALA A 57 7.69 -15.38 -3.75
CA ALA A 57 8.82 -16.11 -4.33
C ALA A 57 8.44 -16.76 -5.66
N THR A 58 7.28 -17.39 -5.75
CA THR A 58 6.78 -17.99 -7.00
C THR A 58 6.59 -16.92 -8.08
N SER A 59 5.99 -15.79 -7.74
CA SER A 59 5.80 -14.67 -8.67
C SER A 59 7.14 -14.11 -9.16
N ALA A 60 8.13 -13.99 -8.27
CA ALA A 60 9.47 -13.53 -8.64
C ALA A 60 10.18 -14.51 -9.61
N VAL A 61 10.08 -15.82 -9.36
CA VAL A 61 10.64 -16.85 -10.26
C VAL A 61 9.97 -16.76 -11.64
N VAL A 62 8.65 -16.65 -11.71
CA VAL A 62 7.92 -16.51 -12.97
C VAL A 62 8.36 -15.26 -13.74
N ALA A 63 8.52 -14.13 -13.06
CA ALA A 63 9.00 -12.89 -13.67
C ALA A 63 10.45 -13.01 -14.18
N LEU A 64 11.35 -13.70 -13.43
CA LEU A 64 12.72 -13.95 -13.86
C LEU A 64 12.75 -14.85 -15.11
N VAL A 65 11.93 -15.90 -15.15
CA VAL A 65 11.82 -16.77 -16.35
C VAL A 65 11.38 -15.96 -17.55
N ALA A 66 10.33 -15.11 -17.40
CA ALA A 66 9.86 -14.26 -18.48
C ALA A 66 10.96 -13.34 -19.03
N ASN A 67 11.81 -12.80 -18.14
CA ASN A 67 12.90 -11.90 -18.52
C ASN A 67 14.07 -12.62 -19.25
N THR A 68 14.18 -13.93 -19.12
CA THR A 68 15.22 -14.74 -19.78
C THR A 68 14.77 -15.36 -21.11
N MET A 69 13.48 -15.25 -21.47
CA MET A 69 12.93 -15.80 -22.70
C MET A 69 13.03 -14.82 -23.87
N PRO A 70 13.83 -15.11 -24.92
CA PRO A 70 14.05 -14.21 -26.03
C PRO A 70 12.76 -13.81 -26.78
N ALA A 71 11.74 -14.67 -26.75
CA ALA A 71 10.45 -14.41 -27.39
C ALA A 71 9.71 -13.22 -26.77
N TYR A 72 9.98 -12.90 -25.51
CA TYR A 72 9.27 -11.85 -24.75
C TYR A 72 10.18 -10.69 -24.32
N GLU A 73 11.49 -10.77 -24.59
CA GLU A 73 12.47 -9.75 -24.18
C GLU A 73 12.19 -8.34 -24.75
N HIS A 74 11.54 -8.29 -25.92
CA HIS A 74 11.18 -7.03 -26.59
C HIS A 74 9.95 -6.32 -25.99
N LEU A 75 9.25 -6.98 -25.06
CA LEU A 75 8.06 -6.40 -24.43
C LEU A 75 8.43 -5.56 -23.20
N ASP A 76 7.58 -4.59 -22.90
CA ASP A 76 7.71 -3.79 -21.68
C ASP A 76 7.58 -4.69 -20.44
N ALA A 77 8.41 -4.48 -19.43
CA ALA A 77 8.46 -5.25 -18.19
C ALA A 77 7.10 -5.43 -17.49
N LYS A 78 6.15 -4.52 -17.74
CA LYS A 78 4.78 -4.59 -17.20
C LYS A 78 3.92 -5.68 -17.88
N THR A 79 4.17 -5.94 -19.17
CA THR A 79 3.36 -6.85 -19.99
C THR A 79 4.05 -8.17 -20.24
N GLN A 80 5.37 -8.22 -20.12
CA GLN A 80 6.22 -9.35 -20.43
C GLN A 80 5.81 -10.65 -19.72
N THR A 81 5.66 -10.59 -18.39
CA THR A 81 5.27 -11.75 -17.58
C THR A 81 3.89 -12.27 -17.96
N MET A 82 2.93 -11.37 -18.18
CA MET A 82 1.58 -11.74 -18.58
C MET A 82 1.53 -12.34 -20.00
N ALA A 83 2.28 -11.74 -20.92
CA ALA A 83 2.38 -12.25 -22.29
C ALA A 83 2.98 -13.67 -22.32
N MET A 84 4.03 -13.91 -21.52
CA MET A 84 4.62 -15.25 -21.39
C MET A 84 3.59 -16.25 -20.81
N LEU A 85 2.91 -15.90 -19.71
CA LEU A 85 1.93 -16.79 -19.12
C LEU A 85 0.79 -17.15 -20.09
N VAL A 86 0.32 -16.19 -20.87
CA VAL A 86 -0.72 -16.40 -21.86
C VAL A 86 -0.21 -17.23 -23.05
N GLY A 87 1.04 -17.04 -23.46
CA GLY A 87 1.64 -17.74 -24.60
C GLY A 87 2.08 -19.18 -24.31
N GLU A 88 2.62 -19.44 -23.11
CA GLU A 88 3.25 -20.73 -22.79
C GLU A 88 2.34 -21.68 -22.00
N LEU A 89 1.33 -21.17 -21.30
CA LEU A 89 0.46 -22.03 -20.50
C LEU A 89 -0.69 -22.59 -21.33
N PRO A 90 -1.16 -23.81 -21.01
CA PRO A 90 -2.38 -24.36 -21.58
C PRO A 90 -3.58 -23.42 -21.34
N HIS A 91 -4.47 -23.26 -22.32
CA HIS A 91 -5.58 -22.29 -22.27
C HIS A 91 -6.45 -22.40 -21.00
N TRP A 92 -6.74 -23.60 -20.52
CA TRP A 92 -7.52 -23.80 -19.31
C TRP A 92 -6.81 -23.23 -18.07
N LEU A 93 -5.48 -23.35 -18.02
CA LEU A 93 -4.68 -22.84 -16.89
C LEU A 93 -4.58 -21.31 -16.94
N VAL A 94 -4.49 -20.73 -18.14
CA VAL A 94 -4.56 -19.27 -18.34
C VAL A 94 -5.88 -18.72 -17.80
N ILE A 95 -7.01 -19.39 -18.12
CA ILE A 95 -8.34 -18.96 -17.63
C ILE A 95 -8.40 -19.00 -16.10
N VAL A 96 -7.94 -20.09 -15.48
CA VAL A 96 -7.91 -20.22 -14.02
C VAL A 96 -7.04 -19.12 -13.39
N PHE A 97 -5.86 -18.87 -13.97
CA PHE A 97 -4.95 -17.84 -13.51
C PHE A 97 -5.57 -16.43 -13.60
N LEU A 98 -6.18 -16.09 -14.74
CA LEU A 98 -6.83 -14.78 -14.93
C LEU A 98 -8.01 -14.58 -13.97
N ILE A 99 -8.82 -15.62 -13.74
CA ILE A 99 -9.90 -15.56 -12.75
C ILE A 99 -9.33 -15.33 -11.35
N ALA A 100 -8.34 -16.12 -10.93
CA ALA A 100 -7.73 -16.00 -9.61
C ALA A 100 -7.09 -14.60 -9.40
N PHE A 101 -6.39 -14.10 -10.41
CA PHE A 101 -5.78 -12.77 -10.40
C PHE A 101 -6.84 -11.66 -10.29
N THR A 102 -7.91 -11.75 -11.09
CA THR A 102 -9.02 -10.77 -11.05
C THR A 102 -9.73 -10.79 -9.69
N VAL A 103 -10.02 -11.96 -9.15
CA VAL A 103 -10.64 -12.10 -7.82
C VAL A 103 -9.74 -11.53 -6.72
N GLY A 104 -8.43 -11.75 -6.79
CA GLY A 104 -7.47 -11.17 -5.86
C GLY A 104 -7.47 -9.65 -5.87
N ILE A 105 -7.45 -9.04 -7.06
CA ILE A 105 -7.53 -7.58 -7.22
C ILE A 105 -8.86 -7.04 -6.67
N LEU A 106 -9.98 -7.65 -7.04
CA LEU A 106 -11.31 -7.21 -6.60
C LEU A 106 -11.47 -7.31 -5.08
N SER A 107 -10.97 -8.36 -4.47
CA SER A 107 -10.98 -8.55 -3.00
C SER A 107 -10.21 -7.43 -2.29
N THR A 108 -9.01 -7.11 -2.76
CA THR A 108 -8.19 -6.03 -2.21
C THR A 108 -8.86 -4.67 -2.42
N PHE A 109 -9.34 -4.39 -3.62
CA PHE A 109 -10.07 -3.17 -3.94
C PHE A 109 -11.29 -2.98 -3.02
N ALA A 110 -12.12 -4.02 -2.85
CA ALA A 110 -13.29 -3.95 -1.99
C ALA A 110 -12.92 -3.61 -0.53
N SER A 111 -11.83 -4.18 -0.01
CA SER A 111 -11.35 -3.92 1.35
C SER A 111 -10.92 -2.46 1.55
N PHE A 112 -10.17 -1.89 0.59
CA PHE A 112 -9.75 -0.49 0.66
C PHE A 112 -10.91 0.49 0.50
N VAL A 113 -11.82 0.24 -0.43
CA VAL A 113 -13.00 1.10 -0.64
C VAL A 113 -13.92 1.04 0.57
N MET A 114 -14.10 -0.13 1.19
CA MET A 114 -14.89 -0.27 2.41
C MET A 114 -14.25 0.47 3.59
N SER A 115 -12.93 0.37 3.75
CA SER A 115 -12.18 1.11 4.77
C SER A 115 -12.36 2.62 4.60
N SER A 116 -12.19 3.13 3.38
CA SER A 116 -12.37 4.56 3.07
C SER A 116 -13.80 5.04 3.34
N ALA A 117 -14.81 4.29 2.92
CA ALA A 117 -16.20 4.63 3.14
C ALA A 117 -16.58 4.63 4.63
N THR A 118 -16.02 3.69 5.39
CA THR A 118 -16.22 3.61 6.84
C THR A 118 -15.59 4.81 7.53
N THR A 119 -14.36 5.17 7.19
CA THR A 119 -13.67 6.35 7.72
C THR A 119 -14.46 7.64 7.44
N ILE A 120 -14.88 7.84 6.20
CA ILE A 120 -15.69 9.00 5.83
C ILE A 120 -16.96 9.05 6.67
N THR A 121 -17.65 7.93 6.86
CA THR A 121 -18.90 7.89 7.58
C THR A 121 -18.73 8.04 9.10
N VAL A 122 -17.77 7.32 9.68
CA VAL A 122 -17.63 7.24 11.14
C VAL A 122 -16.81 8.41 11.69
N ASP A 123 -15.79 8.86 10.96
CA ASP A 123 -14.88 9.88 11.46
C ASP A 123 -15.28 11.29 11.00
N PHE A 124 -15.86 11.45 9.81
CA PHE A 124 -16.28 12.75 9.30
C PHE A 124 -17.78 13.00 9.44
N VAL A 125 -18.66 12.15 8.90
CA VAL A 125 -20.11 12.40 8.92
C VAL A 125 -20.64 12.34 10.34
N ALA A 126 -20.15 11.45 11.18
CA ALA A 126 -20.58 11.34 12.58
C ALA A 126 -20.21 12.56 13.43
N LEU A 127 -19.18 13.33 13.08
CA LEU A 127 -18.87 14.61 13.74
C LEU A 127 -20.02 15.62 13.60
N TYR A 128 -20.67 15.64 12.45
CA TYR A 128 -21.77 16.57 12.15
C TYR A 128 -23.16 15.98 12.48
N ARG A 129 -23.23 14.64 12.61
CA ARG A 129 -24.46 13.90 12.91
C ARG A 129 -24.22 12.79 13.94
N PRO A 130 -24.02 13.12 15.21
CA PRO A 130 -23.64 12.14 16.24
C PRO A 130 -24.73 11.11 16.55
N ASN A 131 -26.00 11.46 16.32
CA ASN A 131 -27.16 10.62 16.66
C ASN A 131 -27.71 9.83 15.46
N MET A 132 -26.87 9.44 14.49
CA MET A 132 -27.32 8.64 13.35
C MET A 132 -27.82 7.26 13.79
N THR A 133 -28.98 6.88 13.24
CA THR A 133 -29.48 5.50 13.36
C THR A 133 -28.60 4.53 12.56
N GLY A 134 -28.64 3.24 12.91
CA GLY A 134 -27.90 2.22 12.17
C GLY A 134 -28.22 2.16 10.68
N THR A 135 -29.49 2.41 10.33
CA THR A 135 -29.95 2.44 8.94
C THR A 135 -29.37 3.63 8.17
N GLU A 136 -29.34 4.81 8.79
CA GLU A 136 -28.73 6.01 8.19
C GLU A 136 -27.22 5.82 8.01
N LYS A 137 -26.53 5.27 9.02
CA LYS A 137 -25.11 4.95 8.94
C LYS A 137 -24.79 4.03 7.77
N ASN A 138 -25.57 2.97 7.59
CA ASN A 138 -25.42 2.04 6.46
C ASN A 138 -25.67 2.74 5.11
N ARG A 139 -26.61 3.68 5.05
CA ARG A 139 -26.84 4.48 3.83
C ARG A 139 -25.64 5.35 3.49
N TYR A 140 -25.05 6.05 4.46
CA TYR A 140 -23.85 6.86 4.25
C TYR A 140 -22.63 6.00 3.84
N ILE A 141 -22.45 4.82 4.44
CA ILE A 141 -21.40 3.88 4.02
C ILE A 141 -21.59 3.48 2.56
N ARG A 142 -22.80 3.14 2.13
CA ARG A 142 -23.08 2.80 0.71
C ARG A 142 -22.79 3.95 -0.25
N ILE A 143 -23.17 5.16 0.12
CA ILE A 143 -22.83 6.36 -0.67
C ILE A 143 -21.30 6.54 -0.71
N GLY A 144 -20.65 6.43 0.44
CA GLY A 144 -19.19 6.52 0.56
C GLY A 144 -18.46 5.47 -0.30
N LEU A 145 -18.98 4.25 -0.39
CA LEU A 145 -18.43 3.20 -1.27
C LEU A 145 -18.44 3.62 -2.74
N VAL A 146 -19.59 4.11 -3.22
CA VAL A 146 -19.73 4.54 -4.62
C VAL A 146 -18.85 5.75 -4.91
N VAL A 147 -18.84 6.74 -4.03
CA VAL A 147 -18.02 7.95 -4.18
C VAL A 147 -16.52 7.60 -4.16
N SER A 148 -16.08 6.81 -3.20
CA SER A 148 -14.67 6.39 -3.11
C SER A 148 -14.25 5.58 -4.34
N ALA A 149 -15.06 4.65 -4.80
CA ALA A 149 -14.78 3.87 -6.00
C ALA A 149 -14.67 4.76 -7.25
N ALA A 150 -15.58 5.73 -7.41
CA ALA A 150 -15.54 6.67 -8.52
C ALA A 150 -14.29 7.57 -8.49
N ILE A 151 -13.94 8.11 -7.31
CA ILE A 151 -12.73 8.91 -7.14
C ILE A 151 -11.48 8.09 -7.49
N ILE A 152 -11.38 6.87 -6.98
CA ILE A 152 -10.24 5.98 -7.25
C ILE A 152 -10.15 5.68 -8.75
N ALA A 153 -11.27 5.39 -9.42
CA ALA A 153 -11.30 5.10 -10.85
C ALA A 153 -10.83 6.31 -11.70
N ILE A 154 -11.22 7.52 -11.32
CA ILE A 154 -10.77 8.75 -11.98
C ILE A 154 -9.28 8.97 -11.72
N LEU A 155 -8.84 8.90 -10.47
CA LEU A 155 -7.43 9.12 -10.12
C LEU A 155 -6.51 8.10 -10.80
N ALA A 156 -6.95 6.85 -10.94
CA ALA A 156 -6.16 5.80 -11.60
C ALA A 156 -5.75 6.13 -13.04
N GLN A 157 -6.48 7.02 -13.72
CA GLN A 157 -6.13 7.47 -15.08
C GLN A 157 -4.91 8.41 -15.11
N PHE A 158 -4.63 9.08 -14.02
CA PHE A 158 -3.57 10.11 -13.92
C PHE A 158 -2.33 9.63 -13.15
N LEU A 159 -2.38 8.42 -12.58
CA LEU A 159 -1.33 7.94 -11.71
C LEU A 159 -0.09 7.43 -12.49
N PRO A 160 1.11 7.64 -11.94
CA PRO A 160 2.35 7.15 -12.52
C PRO A 160 2.43 5.61 -12.46
N THR A 161 3.57 5.07 -12.85
CA THR A 161 3.81 3.62 -12.79
C THR A 161 3.56 3.05 -11.40
N VAL A 162 3.06 1.82 -11.33
CA VAL A 162 2.66 1.15 -10.08
C VAL A 162 3.74 1.20 -9.00
N ILE A 163 5.01 1.05 -9.36
CA ILE A 163 6.14 1.09 -8.40
C ILE A 163 6.27 2.46 -7.74
N ILE A 164 6.21 3.54 -8.51
CA ILE A 164 6.27 4.92 -7.99
C ILE A 164 5.08 5.19 -7.09
N LEU A 165 3.91 4.72 -7.50
CA LEU A 165 2.69 4.86 -6.72
C LEU A 165 2.76 4.13 -5.37
N PHE A 166 3.30 2.91 -5.35
CA PHE A 166 3.51 2.16 -4.10
C PHE A 166 4.50 2.88 -3.18
N GLN A 167 5.61 3.37 -3.70
CA GLN A 167 6.56 4.13 -2.90
C GLN A 167 5.94 5.40 -2.32
N TRP A 168 5.17 6.13 -3.11
CA TRP A 168 4.45 7.33 -2.68
C TRP A 168 3.41 7.04 -1.58
N LEU A 169 2.57 6.02 -1.76
CA LEU A 169 1.58 5.61 -0.75
C LEU A 169 2.24 5.14 0.54
N PHE A 170 3.26 4.32 0.44
CA PHE A 170 3.93 3.75 1.60
C PHE A 170 4.70 4.80 2.39
N ALA A 171 5.32 5.76 1.71
CA ALA A 171 5.99 6.87 2.38
C ALA A 171 5.03 7.71 3.23
N GLN A 172 3.77 7.89 2.79
CA GLN A 172 2.76 8.59 3.56
C GLN A 172 2.25 7.80 4.78
N MET A 173 2.29 6.47 4.71
CA MET A 173 1.87 5.58 5.81
C MET A 173 2.95 5.41 6.89
N LEU A 174 4.22 5.62 6.54
CA LEU A 174 5.35 5.40 7.44
C LEU A 174 5.27 6.22 8.75
N PRO A 175 4.95 7.51 8.78
CA PRO A 175 4.84 8.27 10.02
C PRO A 175 3.79 7.73 10.99
N ILE A 176 2.71 7.14 10.48
CA ILE A 176 1.57 6.67 11.28
C ILE A 176 2.00 5.58 12.26
N ILE A 177 2.85 4.63 11.82
CA ILE A 177 3.31 3.55 12.70
C ILE A 177 4.18 4.09 13.85
N PHE A 178 4.98 5.12 13.58
CA PHE A 178 5.77 5.77 14.63
C PHE A 178 4.88 6.47 15.65
N PHE A 179 3.80 7.14 15.22
CA PHE A 179 2.82 7.71 16.14
C PHE A 179 2.13 6.67 16.99
N LEU A 180 1.81 5.51 16.41
CA LEU A 180 1.23 4.39 17.18
C LEU A 180 2.21 3.87 18.22
N ILE A 181 3.47 3.61 17.86
CA ILE A 181 4.51 3.12 18.76
C ILE A 181 4.77 4.14 19.87
N ILE A 182 5.01 5.41 19.51
CA ILE A 182 5.26 6.47 20.49
C ILE A 182 4.04 6.68 21.38
N GLY A 183 2.83 6.63 20.80
CA GLY A 183 1.59 6.75 21.57
C GLY A 183 1.34 5.61 22.56
N LEU A 184 1.96 4.43 22.37
CA LEU A 184 1.89 3.30 23.30
C LEU A 184 2.91 3.39 24.43
N PHE A 185 4.12 3.94 24.17
CA PHE A 185 5.25 3.87 25.11
C PHE A 185 5.68 5.22 25.66
N TRP A 186 5.29 6.34 25.02
CA TRP A 186 5.70 7.71 25.38
C TRP A 186 4.53 8.67 25.50
N LYS A 187 4.82 9.90 26.00
CA LYS A 187 3.83 10.99 26.06
C LYS A 187 3.44 11.43 24.64
N ARG A 188 2.15 11.46 24.39
CA ARG A 188 1.59 11.94 23.12
C ARG A 188 1.68 13.47 23.01
N ASN A 189 2.21 13.94 21.91
CA ASN A 189 2.12 15.35 21.52
C ASN A 189 1.36 15.45 20.19
N THR A 190 0.07 15.75 20.28
CA THR A 190 -0.83 15.81 19.10
C THR A 190 -0.38 16.89 18.12
N GLY A 191 0.09 18.07 18.61
CA GLY A 191 0.55 19.14 17.73
C GLY A 191 1.76 18.71 16.90
N LEU A 192 2.72 18.04 17.54
CA LEU A 192 3.91 17.53 16.88
C LEU A 192 3.57 16.41 15.88
N ALA A 193 2.65 15.52 16.20
CA ALA A 193 2.19 14.48 15.30
C ALA A 193 1.52 15.07 14.06
N VAL A 194 0.63 16.05 14.22
CA VAL A 194 -0.02 16.75 13.09
C VAL A 194 1.01 17.50 12.24
N ALA A 195 1.95 18.21 12.86
CA ALA A 195 3.02 18.90 12.13
C ALA A 195 3.89 17.92 11.33
N THR A 196 4.27 16.79 11.92
CA THR A 196 5.03 15.73 11.22
C THR A 196 4.26 15.16 10.05
N MET A 197 2.96 14.85 10.23
CA MET A 197 2.11 14.37 9.13
C MET A 197 2.01 15.37 7.99
N ALA A 198 1.78 16.65 8.31
CA ALA A 198 1.70 17.71 7.30
C ALA A 198 3.02 17.86 6.54
N LEU A 199 4.15 17.90 7.26
CA LEU A 199 5.47 18.03 6.66
C LEU A 199 5.82 16.84 5.78
N THR A 200 5.64 15.62 6.28
CA THR A 200 5.92 14.39 5.51
C THR A 200 5.01 14.28 4.30
N TRP A 201 3.75 14.66 4.40
CA TRP A 201 2.83 14.71 3.27
C TRP A 201 3.31 15.69 2.19
N ILE A 202 3.68 16.91 2.56
CA ILE A 202 4.21 17.92 1.63
C ILE A 202 5.49 17.41 0.97
N VAL A 203 6.46 16.93 1.76
CA VAL A 203 7.74 16.43 1.25
C VAL A 203 7.54 15.25 0.29
N THR A 204 6.66 14.31 0.64
CA THR A 204 6.35 13.15 -0.22
C THR A 204 5.78 13.58 -1.57
N ASN A 205 4.84 14.53 -1.58
CA ASN A 205 4.24 15.00 -2.84
C ASN A 205 5.25 15.81 -3.68
N VAL A 206 5.98 16.72 -3.05
CA VAL A 206 7.01 17.52 -3.74
C VAL A 206 8.09 16.59 -4.32
N TRP A 207 8.56 15.61 -3.56
CA TRP A 207 9.57 14.67 -4.03
C TRP A 207 9.11 13.80 -5.20
N THR A 208 7.85 13.35 -5.17
CA THR A 208 7.30 12.44 -6.19
C THR A 208 6.92 13.16 -7.48
N PHE A 209 6.35 14.36 -7.38
CA PHE A 209 5.70 15.02 -8.51
C PHE A 209 6.48 16.24 -9.05
N THR A 210 7.66 16.54 -8.50
CA THR A 210 8.50 17.64 -9.00
C THR A 210 9.91 17.15 -9.36
N SER A 211 10.67 17.99 -10.06
CA SER A 211 12.09 17.77 -10.38
C SER A 211 13.04 18.13 -9.24
N LEU A 212 12.54 18.38 -8.02
CA LEU A 212 13.37 18.79 -6.89
C LEU A 212 14.49 17.79 -6.56
N PRO A 213 14.27 16.46 -6.57
CA PRO A 213 15.33 15.48 -6.32
C PRO A 213 16.50 15.62 -7.30
N ALA A 214 16.20 15.88 -8.58
CA ALA A 214 17.21 16.10 -9.62
C ALA A 214 18.01 17.39 -9.38
N VAL A 215 17.32 18.47 -9.05
CA VAL A 215 17.96 19.78 -8.75
C VAL A 215 18.89 19.69 -7.53
N LEU A 216 18.55 18.87 -6.54
CA LEU A 216 19.35 18.66 -5.34
C LEU A 216 20.47 17.60 -5.54
N GLY A 217 20.55 16.94 -6.69
CA GLY A 217 21.50 15.83 -6.91
C GLY A 217 21.20 14.58 -6.06
N MET A 218 19.96 14.44 -5.59
CA MET A 218 19.51 13.38 -4.68
C MET A 218 18.65 12.31 -5.38
N GLU A 219 18.77 12.17 -6.70
CA GLU A 219 17.99 11.20 -7.48
C GLU A 219 18.15 9.75 -7.02
N ASN A 220 19.32 9.43 -6.48
CA ASN A 220 19.66 8.09 -5.98
C ASN A 220 19.16 7.83 -4.56
N ILE A 221 18.61 8.85 -3.87
CA ILE A 221 18.09 8.70 -2.51
C ILE A 221 16.60 8.38 -2.59
N ASN A 222 16.24 7.21 -2.07
CA ASN A 222 14.84 6.83 -1.99
C ASN A 222 14.11 7.74 -0.99
N MET A 223 12.97 8.27 -1.39
CA MET A 223 12.11 9.15 -0.60
C MET A 223 11.82 8.61 0.81
N ILE A 224 11.70 7.29 0.95
CA ILE A 224 11.41 6.62 2.22
C ILE A 224 12.45 6.95 3.30
N TRP A 225 13.73 7.05 2.93
CA TRP A 225 14.78 7.42 3.87
C TRP A 225 14.62 8.84 4.40
N ILE A 226 14.19 9.76 3.54
CA ILE A 226 13.96 11.16 3.91
C ILE A 226 12.76 11.24 4.86
N ILE A 227 11.66 10.57 4.53
CA ILE A 227 10.46 10.54 5.38
C ILE A 227 10.75 9.89 6.73
N LEU A 228 11.53 8.81 6.74
CA LEU A 228 11.98 8.17 7.97
C LEU A 228 12.80 9.12 8.83
N ALA A 229 13.78 9.82 8.24
CA ALA A 229 14.62 10.79 8.95
C ALA A 229 13.80 11.93 9.53
N ILE A 230 12.90 12.54 8.76
CA ILE A 230 11.99 13.60 9.23
C ILE A 230 11.13 13.08 10.39
N THR A 231 10.57 11.90 10.25
CA THR A 231 9.70 11.32 11.26
C THR A 231 10.44 11.08 12.57
N LEU A 232 11.65 10.52 12.51
CA LEU A 232 12.48 10.28 13.70
C LEU A 232 12.92 11.58 14.36
N ILE A 233 13.41 12.55 13.60
CA ILE A 233 13.88 13.84 14.15
C ILE A 233 12.75 14.62 14.83
N MET A 234 11.55 14.57 14.27
CA MET A 234 10.42 15.30 14.84
C MET A 234 9.72 14.59 15.99
N GLN A 235 9.92 13.29 16.18
CA GLN A 235 9.23 12.51 17.21
C GLN A 235 10.13 12.17 18.42
N ILE A 236 11.43 12.34 18.30
CA ILE A 236 12.40 12.20 19.39
C ILE A 236 12.71 13.55 20.02
#